data_1b9d300f1d244b90435d1dcecdf58f2f
#
_entry.id   1b9d300f1d244b90435d1dcecdf58f2f
#
_cell.length_a   1.000
_cell.length_b   1.000
_cell.length_c   1.000
_cell.angle_alpha   90.00
_cell.angle_beta   90.00
_cell.angle_gamma   90.00
#
_symmetry.space_group_name_H-M   'P 1'
#
loop_
_entity.id
_entity.type
_entity.pdbx_description
1 polymer ?
#
loop_
_entity_poly.entity_id
_entity_poly.type
_entity_poly.pdbx_seq_one_letter_code
_entity_poly.pdbx_strand_id
1 'polypeptide(L)'
;IFNEPKSQPWTEIREYANQIIAVIRQYSDNLILVGNPNWDQKPHVAIGNEVEDPAHNVAYTFHYYAGTHGKWERGNAEKAIKGGLPIFVSEWGTGTADGKGTPDPEKNQVWQDWMDEYKLSSANWSASRINEGSAAFANESTLDTLVFTPSGELVKSFLAKNPDTYEACATK
;
A
#
# COMPACT_ATOMS: atom_id res chain seq x y z
N ILE A 1 6.44 7.03 6.45
CA ILE A 1 7.82 7.55 6.53
C ILE A 1 8.80 6.56 5.92
N PHE A 2 9.76 7.06 5.14
CA PHE A 2 10.77 6.30 4.37
C PHE A 2 10.13 5.38 3.32
N ASN A 3 9.68 6.00 2.21
CA ASN A 3 9.11 5.26 1.08
C ASN A 3 10.14 4.31 0.46
N GLU A 4 9.76 3.06 0.30
CA GLU A 4 10.47 2.02 -0.42
C GLU A 4 11.96 1.85 -0.08
N PRO A 5 12.33 1.59 1.18
CA PRO A 5 13.70 1.23 1.52
C PRO A 5 14.16 0.02 0.70
N LYS A 6 15.24 0.18 -0.06
CA LYS A 6 15.68 -0.85 -1.01
C LYS A 6 16.46 -1.98 -0.35
N SER A 7 17.61 -1.63 0.22
CA SER A 7 18.60 -2.59 0.74
C SER A 7 18.93 -2.37 2.23
N GLN A 8 18.36 -1.34 2.84
CA GLN A 8 18.57 -1.04 4.25
C GLN A 8 18.02 -2.18 5.12
N PRO A 9 18.76 -2.68 6.10
CA PRO A 9 18.24 -3.65 7.04
C PRO A 9 17.15 -3.04 7.93
N TRP A 10 16.24 -3.86 8.44
CA TRP A 10 15.16 -3.41 9.30
C TRP A 10 15.64 -2.62 10.52
N THR A 11 16.77 -2.99 11.09
CA THR A 11 17.33 -2.30 12.26
C THR A 11 17.63 -0.81 12.00
N GLU A 12 18.17 -0.47 10.84
CA GLU A 12 18.44 0.92 10.44
C GLU A 12 17.14 1.67 10.14
N ILE A 13 16.19 1.01 9.44
CA ILE A 13 14.87 1.60 9.15
C ILE A 13 14.13 1.89 10.46
N ARG A 14 14.15 0.94 11.40
CA ARG A 14 13.50 1.08 12.71
C ARG A 14 14.11 2.23 13.51
N GLU A 15 15.42 2.34 13.55
CA GLU A 15 16.12 3.43 14.26
C GLU A 15 15.74 4.80 13.69
N TYR A 16 15.77 4.94 12.37
CA TYR A 16 15.30 6.14 11.69
C TYR A 16 13.81 6.41 12.00
N ALA A 17 12.97 5.40 11.89
CA ALA A 17 11.52 5.54 12.12
C ALA A 17 11.22 6.01 13.54
N ASN A 18 11.87 5.44 14.55
CA ASN A 18 11.70 5.84 15.95
C ASN A 18 12.02 7.32 16.18
N GLN A 19 13.09 7.83 15.56
CA GLN A 19 13.44 9.25 15.67
C GLN A 19 12.37 10.15 15.02
N ILE A 20 11.86 9.78 13.83
CA ILE A 20 10.83 10.54 13.14
C ILE A 20 9.48 10.47 13.87
N ILE A 21 9.09 9.28 14.34
CA ILE A 21 7.86 9.09 15.14
C ILE A 21 7.89 10.00 16.39
N ALA A 22 9.01 10.03 17.12
CA ALA A 22 9.16 10.90 18.31
C ALA A 22 8.94 12.39 17.98
N VAL A 23 9.33 12.85 16.79
CA VAL A 23 9.06 14.22 16.35
C VAL A 23 7.60 14.41 15.98
N ILE A 24 7.02 13.50 15.17
CA ILE A 24 5.62 13.60 14.73
C ILE A 24 4.67 13.60 15.93
N ARG A 25 4.92 12.77 16.94
CA ARG A 25 4.07 12.63 18.14
C ARG A 25 4.04 13.85 19.07
N GLN A 26 4.91 14.82 18.83
CA GLN A 26 4.81 16.14 19.49
C GLN A 26 3.63 16.97 18.93
N TYR A 27 3.10 16.61 17.77
CA TYR A 27 2.12 17.42 17.02
C TYR A 27 0.87 16.65 16.58
N SER A 28 0.93 15.32 16.49
CA SER A 28 -0.15 14.53 15.87
C SER A 28 -0.16 13.08 16.36
N ASP A 29 -1.36 12.57 16.64
CA ASP A 29 -1.64 11.16 16.89
C ASP A 29 -2.16 10.41 15.65
N ASN A 30 -2.10 11.02 14.47
CA ASN A 30 -2.54 10.38 13.23
C ASN A 30 -1.76 9.09 12.95
N LEU A 31 -2.37 8.19 12.17
CA LEU A 31 -1.74 6.97 11.70
C LEU A 31 -0.42 7.28 10.99
N ILE A 32 0.65 6.62 11.41
CA ILE A 32 1.95 6.68 10.74
C ILE A 32 2.18 5.39 9.98
N LEU A 33 2.50 5.51 8.69
CA LEU A 33 2.90 4.40 7.85
C LEU A 33 4.42 4.30 7.81
N VAL A 34 4.96 3.12 8.14
CA VAL A 34 6.39 2.86 8.24
C VAL A 34 6.84 1.92 7.14
N GLY A 35 7.83 2.38 6.36
CA GLY A 35 8.46 1.59 5.32
C GLY A 35 9.26 0.39 5.85
N ASN A 36 9.50 -0.59 4.99
CA ASN A 36 10.27 -1.79 5.32
C ASN A 36 11.13 -2.26 4.12
N PRO A 37 12.10 -3.17 4.34
CA PRO A 37 13.05 -3.53 3.29
C PRO A 37 12.42 -4.08 2.01
N ASN A 38 13.21 -4.01 0.92
CA ASN A 38 12.86 -4.56 -0.38
C ASN A 38 11.62 -3.92 -0.99
N TRP A 39 11.63 -2.57 -1.07
CA TRP A 39 10.52 -1.78 -1.63
C TRP A 39 9.18 -2.07 -0.93
N ASP A 40 9.19 -2.05 0.40
CA ASP A 40 8.01 -2.31 1.24
C ASP A 40 7.36 -3.69 1.04
N GLN A 41 8.17 -4.71 0.71
CA GLN A 41 7.69 -6.09 0.47
C GLN A 41 8.00 -7.07 1.60
N LYS A 42 8.66 -6.61 2.67
CA LYS A 42 9.07 -7.48 3.79
C LYS A 42 8.60 -6.99 5.17
N PRO A 43 7.32 -6.63 5.36
CA PRO A 43 6.85 -6.13 6.65
C PRO A 43 7.05 -7.12 7.80
N HIS A 44 7.09 -8.43 7.52
CA HIS A 44 7.27 -9.49 8.53
C HIS A 44 8.60 -9.43 9.30
N VAL A 45 9.60 -8.69 8.78
CA VAL A 45 10.89 -8.54 9.50
C VAL A 45 10.77 -7.68 10.76
N ALA A 46 9.67 -6.94 10.89
CA ALA A 46 9.39 -6.12 12.06
C ALA A 46 8.81 -6.92 13.25
N ILE A 47 8.38 -8.17 13.04
CA ILE A 47 7.79 -9.00 14.11
C ILE A 47 8.78 -9.17 15.26
N GLY A 48 8.34 -8.82 16.48
CA GLY A 48 9.14 -8.89 17.71
C GLY A 48 10.24 -7.84 17.80
N ASN A 49 10.26 -6.88 16.87
CA ASN A 49 11.19 -5.76 16.86
C ASN A 49 10.52 -4.54 16.19
N GLU A 50 9.31 -4.24 16.64
CA GLU A 50 8.45 -3.18 16.14
C GLU A 50 9.05 -1.79 16.41
N VAL A 51 8.55 -0.78 15.70
CA VAL A 51 8.87 0.62 16.02
C VAL A 51 8.24 1.03 17.35
N GLU A 52 8.83 2.01 17.98
CA GLU A 52 8.35 2.58 19.25
C GLU A 52 7.41 3.75 18.98
N ASP A 53 6.13 3.58 19.29
CA ASP A 53 5.13 4.63 19.16
C ASP A 53 4.27 4.74 20.41
N PRO A 54 4.37 5.84 21.20
CA PRO A 54 3.56 6.01 22.38
C PRO A 54 2.06 6.13 22.13
N ALA A 55 1.65 6.52 20.89
CA ALA A 55 0.25 6.59 20.50
C ALA A 55 -0.31 5.23 20.05
N HIS A 56 0.53 4.21 19.85
CA HIS A 56 0.15 2.90 19.32
C HIS A 56 -0.65 2.98 18.03
N ASN A 57 -0.32 3.94 17.15
CA ASN A 57 -1.04 4.22 15.91
C ASN A 57 -0.09 4.21 14.70
N VAL A 58 0.54 3.05 14.48
CA VAL A 58 1.45 2.78 13.36
C VAL A 58 0.91 1.61 12.56
N ALA A 59 1.05 1.65 11.23
CA ALA A 59 0.95 0.48 10.36
C ALA A 59 2.20 0.37 9.49
N TYR A 60 2.50 -0.87 9.07
CA TYR A 60 3.63 -1.16 8.20
C TYR A 60 3.17 -1.17 6.76
N THR A 61 3.91 -0.49 5.89
CA THR A 61 3.58 -0.40 4.47
C THR A 61 3.73 -1.76 3.79
N PHE A 62 2.92 -1.96 2.76
CA PHE A 62 3.12 -3.06 1.82
C PHE A 62 2.87 -2.56 0.41
N HIS A 63 3.82 -2.81 -0.50
CA HIS A 63 3.73 -2.42 -1.89
C HIS A 63 3.73 -3.62 -2.82
N TYR A 64 2.90 -3.57 -3.86
CA TYR A 64 2.90 -4.58 -4.91
C TYR A 64 2.49 -4.02 -6.26
N TYR A 65 2.92 -4.68 -7.33
CA TYR A 65 2.45 -4.50 -8.69
C TYR A 65 1.99 -5.85 -9.24
N ALA A 66 0.72 -5.96 -9.59
CA ALA A 66 0.08 -7.24 -9.90
C ALA A 66 0.72 -7.98 -11.10
N GLY A 67 1.31 -7.23 -12.03
CA GLY A 67 2.04 -7.79 -13.17
C GLY A 67 3.42 -8.37 -12.83
N THR A 68 4.00 -8.00 -11.66
CA THR A 68 5.34 -8.44 -11.24
C THR A 68 5.31 -9.34 -10.03
N HIS A 69 4.53 -9.00 -9.02
CA HIS A 69 4.54 -9.61 -7.69
C HIS A 69 3.46 -10.71 -7.57
N GLY A 70 3.64 -11.61 -6.61
CA GLY A 70 2.76 -12.76 -6.50
C GLY A 70 2.69 -13.37 -5.10
N LYS A 71 2.70 -14.71 -5.05
CA LYS A 71 2.54 -15.49 -3.83
C LYS A 71 3.64 -15.24 -2.79
N TRP A 72 4.86 -14.95 -3.22
CA TRP A 72 5.97 -14.72 -2.29
C TRP A 72 5.76 -13.44 -1.49
N GLU A 73 5.40 -12.34 -2.16
CA GLU A 73 5.15 -11.06 -1.52
C GLU A 73 3.94 -11.12 -0.61
N ARG A 74 2.81 -11.70 -1.08
CA ARG A 74 1.64 -11.94 -0.22
C ARG A 74 2.00 -12.74 1.02
N GLY A 75 2.81 -13.81 0.87
CA GLY A 75 3.25 -14.63 1.99
C GLY A 75 4.07 -13.87 3.04
N ASN A 76 4.82 -12.84 2.64
CA ASN A 76 5.53 -11.96 3.58
C ASN A 76 4.56 -11.07 4.37
N ALA A 77 3.57 -10.49 3.70
CA ALA A 77 2.54 -9.68 4.34
C ALA A 77 1.64 -10.54 5.26
N GLU A 78 1.25 -11.74 4.83
CA GLU A 78 0.48 -12.68 5.64
C GLU A 78 1.21 -13.09 6.92
N LYS A 79 2.53 -13.30 6.86
CA LYS A 79 3.33 -13.56 8.07
C LYS A 79 3.27 -12.38 9.03
N ALA A 80 3.37 -11.14 8.51
CA ALA A 80 3.26 -9.95 9.32
C ALA A 80 1.89 -9.84 9.99
N ILE A 81 0.81 -10.02 9.24
CA ILE A 81 -0.58 -9.99 9.74
C ILE A 81 -0.79 -11.07 10.83
N LYS A 82 -0.37 -12.31 10.57
CA LYS A 82 -0.45 -13.41 11.54
C LYS A 82 0.43 -13.18 12.78
N GLY A 83 1.50 -12.40 12.63
CA GLY A 83 2.36 -11.92 13.71
C GLY A 83 1.79 -10.74 14.50
N GLY A 84 0.58 -10.27 14.16
CA GLY A 84 -0.11 -9.18 14.86
C GLY A 84 0.25 -7.78 14.37
N LEU A 85 1.00 -7.65 13.28
CA LEU A 85 1.36 -6.34 12.73
C LEU A 85 0.21 -5.77 11.88
N PRO A 86 -0.21 -4.50 12.10
CA PRO A 86 -1.14 -3.82 11.21
C PRO A 86 -0.46 -3.50 9.88
N ILE A 87 -1.08 -3.93 8.78
CA ILE A 87 -0.57 -3.71 7.42
C ILE A 87 -1.45 -2.72 6.68
N PHE A 88 -0.84 -1.80 5.96
CA PHE A 88 -1.49 -0.89 5.04
C PHE A 88 -0.84 -1.05 3.65
N VAL A 89 -1.62 -1.36 2.64
CA VAL A 89 -1.15 -1.42 1.25
C VAL A 89 -1.06 0.01 0.71
N SER A 90 0.01 0.71 1.08
CA SER A 90 0.16 2.15 0.80
C SER A 90 0.45 2.46 -0.66
N GLU A 91 0.84 1.44 -1.44
CA GLU A 91 0.97 1.55 -2.89
C GLU A 91 0.71 0.20 -3.56
N TRP A 92 -0.15 0.21 -4.58
CA TRP A 92 -0.30 -0.95 -5.46
C TRP A 92 -0.62 -0.53 -6.89
N GLY A 93 -0.05 -1.25 -7.85
CA GLY A 93 -0.24 -1.01 -9.26
C GLY A 93 -0.84 -2.21 -10.00
N THR A 94 -1.64 -1.93 -11.03
CA THR A 94 -2.29 -2.95 -11.86
C THR A 94 -1.35 -3.59 -12.88
N GLY A 95 -0.30 -2.85 -13.29
CA GLY A 95 0.71 -3.26 -14.27
C GLY A 95 1.94 -3.92 -13.63
N THR A 96 3.09 -3.73 -14.29
CA THR A 96 4.40 -4.20 -13.80
C THR A 96 5.14 -3.12 -13.02
N ALA A 97 6.02 -3.52 -12.11
CA ALA A 97 6.79 -2.62 -11.25
C ALA A 97 7.78 -1.71 -12.03
N ASP A 98 8.09 -2.03 -13.27
CA ASP A 98 8.90 -1.17 -14.16
C ASP A 98 8.06 -0.12 -14.92
N GLY A 99 6.76 -0.04 -14.63
CA GLY A 99 5.81 0.91 -15.21
C GLY A 99 5.36 0.58 -16.65
N LYS A 100 5.82 -0.51 -17.28
CA LYS A 100 5.60 -0.77 -18.70
C LYS A 100 4.47 -1.76 -19.01
N GLY A 101 4.16 -2.65 -18.07
CA GLY A 101 3.21 -3.73 -18.28
C GLY A 101 1.77 -3.25 -18.23
N THR A 102 0.94 -3.78 -19.13
CA THR A 102 -0.51 -3.59 -19.10
C THR A 102 -1.15 -4.40 -17.96
N PRO A 103 -2.32 -3.97 -17.45
CA PRO A 103 -3.05 -4.73 -16.44
C PRO A 103 -3.43 -6.13 -16.92
N ASP A 104 -3.26 -7.11 -16.07
CA ASP A 104 -3.79 -8.46 -16.21
C ASP A 104 -4.96 -8.61 -15.24
N PRO A 105 -6.22 -8.67 -15.71
CA PRO A 105 -7.39 -8.69 -14.84
C PRO A 105 -7.41 -9.85 -13.85
N GLU A 106 -6.96 -11.05 -14.27
CA GLU A 106 -6.96 -12.24 -13.40
C GLU A 106 -5.96 -12.07 -12.24
N LYS A 107 -4.74 -11.61 -12.54
CA LYS A 107 -3.75 -11.35 -11.50
C LYS A 107 -4.20 -10.25 -10.54
N ASN A 108 -4.80 -9.20 -11.05
CA ASN A 108 -5.33 -8.12 -10.24
C ASN A 108 -6.49 -8.59 -9.35
N GLN A 109 -7.38 -9.45 -9.86
CA GLN A 109 -8.47 -10.01 -9.05
C GLN A 109 -7.92 -10.85 -7.88
N VAL A 110 -6.88 -11.66 -8.10
CA VAL A 110 -6.22 -12.42 -7.00
C VAL A 110 -5.69 -11.50 -5.90
N TRP A 111 -5.17 -10.33 -6.26
CA TRP A 111 -4.70 -9.35 -5.27
C TRP A 111 -5.85 -8.66 -4.54
N GLN A 112 -6.94 -8.31 -5.24
CA GLN A 112 -8.13 -7.73 -4.61
C GLN A 112 -8.78 -8.72 -3.63
N ASP A 113 -9.00 -9.97 -4.06
CA ASP A 113 -9.55 -11.03 -3.21
C ASP A 113 -8.71 -11.21 -1.93
N TRP A 114 -7.39 -11.15 -2.06
CA TRP A 114 -6.48 -11.22 -0.92
C TRP A 114 -6.60 -9.99 0.01
N MET A 115 -6.69 -8.78 -0.54
CA MET A 115 -6.90 -7.58 0.27
C MET A 115 -8.25 -7.59 1.00
N ASP A 116 -9.30 -8.09 0.34
CA ASP A 116 -10.63 -8.23 0.91
C ASP A 116 -10.65 -9.28 2.04
N GLU A 117 -9.97 -10.43 1.85
CA GLU A 117 -9.83 -11.47 2.87
C GLU A 117 -9.23 -10.93 4.17
N TYR A 118 -8.17 -10.14 4.06
CA TYR A 118 -7.48 -9.55 5.22
C TYR A 118 -8.01 -8.17 5.61
N LYS A 119 -9.02 -7.64 4.92
CA LYS A 119 -9.63 -6.31 5.16
C LYS A 119 -8.59 -5.18 5.17
N LEU A 120 -7.70 -5.18 4.19
CA LEU A 120 -6.59 -4.24 4.12
C LEU A 120 -7.03 -2.90 3.52
N SER A 121 -6.67 -1.82 4.18
CA SER A 121 -6.76 -0.49 3.57
C SER A 121 -5.68 -0.33 2.51
N SER A 122 -6.00 0.38 1.42
CA SER A 122 -5.08 0.49 0.30
C SER A 122 -5.14 1.83 -0.43
N ALA A 123 -4.04 2.16 -1.14
CA ALA A 123 -3.95 3.28 -2.06
C ALA A 123 -3.39 2.81 -3.41
N ASN A 124 -4.10 3.11 -4.49
CA ASN A 124 -3.69 2.71 -5.83
C ASN A 124 -2.67 3.68 -6.45
N TRP A 125 -1.66 3.16 -7.09
CA TRP A 125 -0.75 3.86 -7.98
C TRP A 125 -1.21 3.68 -9.44
N SER A 126 -1.71 4.75 -10.18
CA SER A 126 -1.90 6.08 -9.62
C SER A 126 -3.03 6.82 -10.36
N ALA A 127 -3.71 7.72 -9.68
CA ALA A 127 -4.68 8.64 -10.28
C ALA A 127 -3.96 9.74 -11.08
N SER A 128 -3.27 9.37 -12.15
CA SER A 128 -2.41 10.25 -12.94
C SER A 128 -2.52 9.96 -14.44
N ARG A 129 -1.86 10.82 -15.25
CA ARG A 129 -1.66 10.65 -16.71
C ARG A 129 -0.21 10.37 -17.06
N ILE A 130 0.59 9.88 -16.11
CA ILE A 130 1.99 9.51 -16.40
C ILE A 130 2.02 8.36 -17.41
N ASN A 131 3.11 8.26 -18.17
CA ASN A 131 3.26 7.20 -19.16
C ASN A 131 3.67 5.88 -18.51
N GLU A 132 2.75 5.29 -17.77
CA GLU A 132 2.90 4.01 -17.07
C GLU A 132 1.67 3.13 -17.23
N GLY A 133 1.86 1.81 -17.21
CA GLY A 133 0.78 0.84 -17.33
C GLY A 133 -0.24 0.87 -16.19
N SER A 134 0.13 1.43 -15.02
CA SER A 134 -0.76 1.61 -13.86
C SER A 134 -1.41 3.00 -13.78
N ALA A 135 -1.12 3.92 -14.72
CA ALA A 135 -1.78 5.22 -14.76
C ALA A 135 -3.28 5.08 -15.01
N ALA A 136 -4.11 5.76 -14.23
CA ALA A 136 -5.57 5.65 -14.34
C ALA A 136 -6.16 6.43 -15.52
N PHE A 137 -5.50 7.51 -15.95
CA PHE A 137 -6.06 8.42 -16.96
C PHE A 137 -5.20 8.46 -18.21
N ALA A 138 -5.86 8.47 -19.35
CA ALA A 138 -5.24 8.64 -20.66
C ALA A 138 -4.75 10.09 -20.87
N ASN A 139 -3.82 10.29 -21.81
CA ASN A 139 -3.18 11.61 -22.02
C ASN A 139 -4.16 12.71 -22.42
N GLU A 140 -5.27 12.36 -23.07
CA GLU A 140 -6.35 13.25 -23.49
C GLU A 140 -7.26 13.70 -22.35
N SER A 141 -7.13 13.13 -21.15
CA SER A 141 -7.92 13.52 -19.98
C SER A 141 -7.67 14.97 -19.59
N THR A 142 -8.75 15.65 -19.21
CA THR A 142 -8.75 17.00 -18.59
C THR A 142 -9.40 16.92 -17.22
N LEU A 143 -9.41 18.03 -16.46
CA LEU A 143 -10.12 18.09 -15.17
C LEU A 143 -11.64 17.96 -15.34
N ASP A 144 -12.17 18.40 -16.50
CA ASP A 144 -13.61 18.34 -16.79
C ASP A 144 -14.04 17.04 -17.47
N THR A 145 -13.08 16.30 -18.08
CA THR A 145 -13.37 15.07 -18.82
C THR A 145 -12.28 14.05 -18.57
N LEU A 146 -12.58 13.06 -17.75
CA LEU A 146 -11.66 11.95 -17.46
C LEU A 146 -11.86 10.82 -18.49
N VAL A 147 -10.79 10.47 -19.17
CA VAL A 147 -10.72 9.28 -20.05
C VAL A 147 -9.88 8.24 -19.33
N PHE A 148 -10.48 7.12 -18.97
CA PHE A 148 -9.79 6.07 -18.25
C PHE A 148 -8.95 5.20 -19.18
N THR A 149 -7.78 4.80 -18.70
CA THR A 149 -6.98 3.73 -19.29
C THR A 149 -7.57 2.37 -18.91
N PRO A 150 -7.09 1.24 -19.47
CA PRO A 150 -7.45 -0.09 -18.97
C PRO A 150 -7.17 -0.28 -17.48
N SER A 151 -6.10 0.32 -16.95
CA SER A 151 -5.81 0.35 -15.52
C SER A 151 -6.88 1.10 -14.74
N GLY A 152 -7.24 2.30 -15.19
CA GLY A 152 -8.25 3.13 -14.53
C GLY A 152 -9.62 2.47 -14.50
N GLU A 153 -10.06 1.85 -15.62
CA GLU A 153 -11.33 1.11 -15.64
C GLU A 153 -11.33 -0.10 -14.70
N LEU A 154 -10.21 -0.82 -14.60
CA LEU A 154 -10.08 -1.94 -13.70
C LEU A 154 -10.15 -1.49 -12.22
N VAL A 155 -9.40 -0.46 -11.85
CA VAL A 155 -9.43 0.12 -10.48
C VAL A 155 -10.82 0.62 -10.14
N LYS A 156 -11.47 1.35 -11.06
CA LYS A 156 -12.85 1.83 -10.91
C LYS A 156 -13.83 0.68 -10.65
N SER A 157 -13.66 -0.46 -11.34
CA SER A 157 -14.49 -1.63 -11.12
C SER A 157 -14.33 -2.26 -9.73
N PHE A 158 -13.13 -2.20 -9.16
CA PHE A 158 -12.88 -2.64 -7.78
C PHE A 158 -13.48 -1.68 -6.75
N LEU A 159 -13.26 -0.37 -6.93
CA LEU A 159 -13.82 0.64 -6.05
C LEU A 159 -15.36 0.63 -6.02
N ALA A 160 -16.01 0.33 -7.15
CA ALA A 160 -17.47 0.23 -7.23
C ALA A 160 -18.07 -0.93 -6.41
N LYS A 161 -17.25 -1.88 -5.94
CA LYS A 161 -17.69 -2.96 -5.04
C LYS A 161 -17.70 -2.53 -3.57
N ASN A 162 -17.04 -1.42 -3.23
CA ASN A 162 -17.01 -0.92 -1.86
C ASN A 162 -18.38 -0.33 -1.49
N PRO A 163 -18.84 -0.47 -0.24
CA PRO A 163 -20.08 0.13 0.19
C PRO A 163 -19.98 1.66 0.20
N ASP A 164 -21.05 2.34 -0.20
CA ASP A 164 -21.14 3.81 -0.18
C ASP A 164 -21.29 4.38 1.25
N THR A 165 -21.54 3.53 2.23
CA THR A 165 -21.76 3.91 3.62
C THR A 165 -20.71 3.28 4.52
N TYR A 166 -20.05 4.13 5.31
CA TYR A 166 -19.10 3.71 6.34
C TYR A 166 -19.65 4.06 7.72
N GLU A 167 -19.50 3.14 8.67
CA GLU A 167 -19.77 3.47 10.06
C GLU A 167 -18.74 4.48 10.56
N ALA A 168 -19.20 5.50 11.28
CA ALA A 168 -18.30 6.44 11.93
C ALA A 168 -17.43 5.69 12.96
N CYS A 169 -16.15 6.00 13.01
CA CYS A 169 -15.29 5.47 14.06
C CYS A 169 -15.88 5.86 15.43
N ALA A 170 -15.95 4.87 16.32
CA ALA A 170 -16.36 5.16 17.71
C ALA A 170 -15.37 6.18 18.30
N THR A 171 -15.88 7.32 18.72
CA THR A 171 -15.09 8.28 19.50
C THR A 171 -14.68 7.61 20.79
N LYS A 172 -13.38 7.53 21.05
CA LYS A 172 -12.83 7.03 22.32
C LYS A 172 -13.06 8.04 23.42
#